data_2dda1d04532eae5ecfe3ca0a41f07b81
#
_entry.id   2dda1d04532eae5ecfe3ca0a41f07b81
#
_cell.length_a   1.000
_cell.length_b   1.000
_cell.length_c   1.000
_cell.angle_alpha   90.00
_cell.angle_beta   90.00
_cell.angle_gamma   90.00
#
_symmetry.space_group_name_H-M   'P 1'
#
loop_
_entity.id
_entity.type
_entity.pdbx_description
1 polymer ?
#
loop_
_entity_poly.entity_id
_entity_poly.type
_entity_poly.pdbx_seq_one_letter_code
_entity_poly.pdbx_strand_id
1 'polypeptide(L)'
;MRLALAQLNPIVGNLAGNGEQILAACRKAAELNADLVLTPELSLWGYPPRDLLLRHSYLDQQNQALEQMVSALKREAPELAVLVGVAEPSQDPQLPRLFNALALINSSDWQVVARKQLLPTYDVFDEKRYFRPGETPAVLELELKGQPWRLGLTICEDLWVEEALQGHRISGPDPVAALLPQNIDLLLNLSASPFSQCKEALRHQLAVRAAQRLHCPVIYVNQVGGNDELVFDGASFVVDERAELALQLPSCCEALAVWDPTATPTAAQANVANPQPQEQLFRALVLGVRDYASKCGFSHALLGLSGG
;
A
#
# COMPACT_ATOMS: atom_id res chain seq x y z
N MET A 1 -15.36 -6.45 11.78
CA MET A 1 -14.83 -5.65 10.63
C MET A 1 -14.13 -6.57 9.66
N ARG A 2 -14.45 -6.47 8.37
CA ARG A 2 -13.83 -7.28 7.32
C ARG A 2 -12.99 -6.36 6.42
N LEU A 3 -11.70 -6.63 6.33
CA LEU A 3 -10.72 -5.82 5.61
C LEU A 3 -10.37 -6.48 4.29
N ALA A 4 -10.51 -5.76 3.17
CA ALA A 4 -10.06 -6.22 1.88
C ALA A 4 -8.66 -5.66 1.57
N LEU A 5 -7.69 -6.54 1.39
CA LEU A 5 -6.35 -6.20 0.92
C LEU A 5 -6.37 -6.19 -0.61
N ALA A 6 -6.27 -5.02 -1.21
CA ALA A 6 -6.25 -4.85 -2.67
C ALA A 6 -4.81 -4.63 -3.15
N GLN A 7 -4.17 -5.70 -3.60
CA GLN A 7 -2.83 -5.69 -4.20
C GLN A 7 -2.93 -5.30 -5.67
N LEU A 8 -2.68 -4.01 -5.96
CA LEU A 8 -2.94 -3.38 -7.24
C LEU A 8 -1.66 -3.12 -8.02
N ASN A 9 -1.79 -3.07 -9.36
CA ASN A 9 -0.73 -2.75 -10.31
C ASN A 9 -1.02 -1.39 -11.01
N PRO A 10 -0.85 -0.26 -10.33
CA PRO A 10 -1.15 1.05 -10.90
C PRO A 10 -0.15 1.43 -12.01
N ILE A 11 -0.61 2.30 -12.90
CA ILE A 11 0.22 2.93 -13.94
C ILE A 11 0.60 4.33 -13.46
N VAL A 12 1.89 4.64 -13.43
CA VAL A 12 2.38 5.94 -12.99
C VAL A 12 1.77 7.07 -13.82
N GLY A 13 1.12 8.03 -13.14
CA GLY A 13 0.49 9.20 -13.75
C GLY A 13 -0.88 8.94 -14.40
N ASN A 14 -1.38 7.73 -14.42
CA ASN A 14 -2.72 7.43 -14.95
C ASN A 14 -3.79 7.48 -13.84
N LEU A 15 -4.03 8.68 -13.26
CA LEU A 15 -4.91 8.82 -12.12
C LEU A 15 -6.34 8.32 -12.39
N ALA A 16 -6.88 8.60 -13.57
CA ALA A 16 -8.23 8.14 -13.94
C ALA A 16 -8.30 6.60 -14.02
N GLY A 17 -7.33 5.96 -14.71
CA GLY A 17 -7.28 4.52 -14.83
C GLY A 17 -7.01 3.81 -13.50
N ASN A 18 -6.14 4.38 -12.66
CA ASN A 18 -5.87 3.86 -11.32
C ASN A 18 -7.11 4.00 -10.41
N GLY A 19 -7.86 5.10 -10.52
CA GLY A 19 -9.14 5.29 -9.84
C GLY A 19 -10.17 4.22 -10.22
N GLU A 20 -10.30 3.90 -11.50
CA GLU A 20 -11.17 2.82 -11.97
C GLU A 20 -10.71 1.44 -11.48
N GLN A 21 -9.39 1.20 -11.43
CA GLN A 21 -8.84 -0.03 -10.87
C GLN A 21 -9.18 -0.18 -9.38
N ILE A 22 -9.07 0.90 -8.61
CA ILE A 22 -9.46 0.94 -7.19
C ILE A 22 -10.95 0.68 -7.05
N LEU A 23 -11.81 1.33 -7.85
CA LEU A 23 -13.25 1.10 -7.85
C LEU A 23 -13.61 -0.35 -8.22
N ALA A 24 -12.91 -0.95 -9.18
CA ALA A 24 -13.11 -2.36 -9.51
C ALA A 24 -12.77 -3.29 -8.33
N ALA A 25 -11.71 -2.97 -7.56
CA ALA A 25 -11.38 -3.66 -6.33
C ALA A 25 -12.48 -3.45 -5.25
N CYS A 26 -13.01 -2.23 -5.11
CA CYS A 26 -14.12 -1.93 -4.19
C CYS A 26 -15.39 -2.75 -4.52
N ARG A 27 -15.76 -2.88 -5.80
CA ARG A 27 -16.90 -3.71 -6.22
C ARG A 27 -16.72 -5.17 -5.79
N LYS A 28 -15.55 -5.75 -6.07
CA LYS A 28 -15.22 -7.13 -5.66
C LYS A 28 -15.21 -7.28 -4.13
N ALA A 29 -14.67 -6.30 -3.42
CA ALA A 29 -14.65 -6.31 -1.96
C ALA A 29 -16.06 -6.24 -1.37
N ALA A 30 -16.96 -5.44 -1.94
CA ALA A 30 -18.36 -5.36 -1.55
C ALA A 30 -19.10 -6.70 -1.75
N GLU A 31 -18.87 -7.40 -2.87
CA GLU A 31 -19.40 -8.75 -3.13
C GLU A 31 -18.92 -9.75 -2.06
N LEU A 32 -17.73 -9.55 -1.53
CA LEU A 32 -17.17 -10.34 -0.45
C LEU A 32 -17.55 -9.82 0.96
N ASN A 33 -18.47 -8.84 1.05
CA ASN A 33 -18.92 -8.20 2.29
C ASN A 33 -17.78 -7.59 3.12
N ALA A 34 -16.79 -6.98 2.48
CA ALA A 34 -15.79 -6.17 3.16
C ALA A 34 -16.38 -4.86 3.65
N ASP A 35 -15.83 -4.32 4.73
CA ASP A 35 -16.23 -3.04 5.33
C ASP A 35 -15.23 -1.93 4.95
N LEU A 36 -13.95 -2.28 4.78
CA LEU A 36 -12.88 -1.36 4.44
C LEU A 36 -11.93 -2.01 3.42
N VAL A 37 -11.64 -1.29 2.34
CA VAL A 37 -10.63 -1.67 1.33
C VAL A 37 -9.33 -0.93 1.61
N LEU A 38 -8.23 -1.65 1.54
CA LEU A 38 -6.88 -1.13 1.72
C LEU A 38 -6.15 -1.19 0.38
N THR A 39 -5.63 -0.06 -0.10
CA THR A 39 -4.85 0.02 -1.33
C THR A 39 -3.40 0.40 -1.03
N PRO A 40 -2.44 0.18 -1.95
CA PRO A 40 -1.03 0.51 -1.74
C PRO A 40 -0.75 2.01 -1.53
N GLU A 41 0.45 2.32 -1.05
CA GLU A 41 1.02 3.67 -1.02
C GLU A 41 0.93 4.32 -2.41
N LEU A 42 0.49 5.60 -2.46
CA LEU A 42 0.33 6.38 -3.69
C LEU A 42 -0.42 5.61 -4.81
N SER A 43 -1.35 4.73 -4.44
CA SER A 43 -2.05 3.84 -5.38
C SER A 43 -2.80 4.59 -6.48
N LEU A 44 -3.27 5.82 -6.22
CA LEU A 44 -3.93 6.65 -7.22
C LEU A 44 -2.94 7.23 -8.25
N TRP A 45 -1.69 7.49 -7.83
CA TRP A 45 -0.64 8.03 -8.69
C TRP A 45 0.17 6.96 -9.41
N GLY A 46 0.31 5.77 -8.81
CA GLY A 46 1.35 4.80 -9.11
C GLY A 46 2.71 5.25 -8.57
N TYR A 47 3.46 4.34 -7.96
CA TYR A 47 4.76 4.64 -7.35
C TYR A 47 5.92 4.19 -8.26
N PRO A 48 6.98 5.01 -8.43
CA PRO A 48 7.16 6.38 -7.94
C PRO A 48 6.70 7.44 -8.97
N PRO A 49 5.87 8.41 -8.59
CA PRO A 49 5.37 9.43 -9.52
C PRO A 49 6.39 10.50 -9.88
N ARG A 50 7.48 10.64 -9.13
CA ARG A 50 8.61 11.55 -9.40
C ARG A 50 8.17 12.98 -9.78
N ASP A 51 8.71 13.55 -10.85
CA ASP A 51 8.48 14.94 -11.29
C ASP A 51 7.02 15.23 -11.72
N LEU A 52 6.17 14.22 -11.88
CA LEU A 52 4.73 14.43 -12.08
C LEU A 52 4.09 15.15 -10.90
N LEU A 53 4.60 14.93 -9.68
CA LEU A 53 4.18 15.60 -8.45
C LEU A 53 4.37 17.13 -8.47
N LEU A 54 5.25 17.65 -9.34
CA LEU A 54 5.50 19.08 -9.48
C LEU A 54 4.47 19.78 -10.37
N ARG A 55 3.57 19.04 -11.01
CA ARG A 55 2.58 19.56 -11.96
C ARG A 55 1.21 19.71 -11.29
N HIS A 56 0.74 20.93 -11.10
CA HIS A 56 -0.56 21.22 -10.49
C HIS A 56 -1.73 20.51 -11.18
N SER A 57 -1.69 20.35 -12.50
CA SER A 57 -2.75 19.66 -13.25
C SER A 57 -2.98 18.21 -12.83
N TYR A 58 -1.98 17.53 -12.27
CA TYR A 58 -2.14 16.18 -11.73
C TYR A 58 -2.85 16.18 -10.37
N LEU A 59 -2.64 17.22 -9.55
CA LEU A 59 -3.39 17.38 -8.30
C LEU A 59 -4.88 17.66 -8.57
N ASP A 60 -5.18 18.45 -9.61
CA ASP A 60 -6.56 18.67 -10.04
C ASP A 60 -7.22 17.38 -10.53
N GLN A 61 -6.50 16.57 -11.31
CA GLN A 61 -6.96 15.24 -11.74
C GLN A 61 -7.15 14.29 -10.55
N GLN A 62 -6.25 14.33 -9.55
CA GLN A 62 -6.42 13.56 -8.32
C GLN A 62 -7.76 13.92 -7.63
N ASN A 63 -8.02 15.21 -7.41
CA ASN A 63 -9.24 15.65 -6.76
C ASN A 63 -10.48 15.20 -7.53
N GLN A 64 -10.48 15.33 -8.86
CA GLN A 64 -11.57 14.84 -9.71
C GLN A 64 -11.76 13.31 -9.57
N ALA A 65 -10.67 12.53 -9.55
CA ALA A 65 -10.76 11.09 -9.37
C ALA A 65 -11.33 10.71 -7.99
N LEU A 66 -10.94 11.41 -6.92
CA LEU A 66 -11.46 11.19 -5.57
C LEU A 66 -12.96 11.51 -5.49
N GLU A 67 -13.43 12.63 -6.08
CA GLU A 67 -14.86 12.97 -6.16
C GLU A 67 -15.67 11.95 -6.96
N GLN A 68 -15.10 11.44 -8.06
CA GLN A 68 -15.70 10.36 -8.84
C GLN A 68 -15.83 9.09 -8.03
N MET A 69 -14.81 8.74 -7.22
CA MET A 69 -14.84 7.57 -6.34
C MET A 69 -15.91 7.70 -5.26
N VAL A 70 -16.05 8.85 -4.59
CA VAL A 70 -17.16 9.13 -3.65
C VAL A 70 -18.52 8.90 -4.33
N SER A 71 -18.69 9.48 -5.53
CA SER A 71 -19.94 9.35 -6.29
C SER A 71 -20.23 7.90 -6.70
N ALA A 72 -19.19 7.12 -7.05
CA ALA A 72 -19.32 5.72 -7.40
C ALA A 72 -19.66 4.87 -6.18
N LEU A 73 -18.96 5.03 -5.06
CA LEU A 73 -19.23 4.31 -3.81
C LEU A 73 -20.66 4.57 -3.33
N LYS A 74 -21.14 5.80 -3.40
CA LYS A 74 -22.53 6.15 -3.05
C LYS A 74 -23.58 5.35 -3.82
N ARG A 75 -23.31 5.06 -5.10
CA ARG A 75 -24.24 4.30 -5.96
C ARG A 75 -24.11 2.80 -5.83
N GLU A 76 -22.88 2.31 -5.67
CA GLU A 76 -22.51 0.92 -5.91
C GLU A 76 -22.19 0.14 -4.63
N ALA A 77 -21.66 0.83 -3.60
CA ALA A 77 -21.26 0.21 -2.34
C ALA A 77 -21.30 1.22 -1.17
N PRO A 78 -22.49 1.73 -0.78
CA PRO A 78 -22.61 2.85 0.16
C PRO A 78 -22.08 2.57 1.58
N GLU A 79 -21.99 1.31 1.97
CA GLU A 79 -21.48 0.90 3.29
C GLU A 79 -19.96 0.63 3.30
N LEU A 80 -19.31 0.70 2.12
CA LEU A 80 -17.89 0.41 1.97
C LEU A 80 -17.09 1.70 2.12
N ALA A 81 -15.98 1.61 2.87
CA ALA A 81 -14.94 2.63 2.88
C ALA A 81 -13.67 2.13 2.19
N VAL A 82 -12.82 3.04 1.72
CA VAL A 82 -11.53 2.69 1.13
C VAL A 82 -10.44 3.66 1.56
N LEU A 83 -9.26 3.12 1.92
CA LEU A 83 -8.03 3.87 2.13
C LEU A 83 -7.21 3.88 0.83
N VAL A 84 -6.92 5.08 0.32
CA VAL A 84 -6.23 5.30 -0.95
C VAL A 84 -4.96 6.12 -0.74
N GLY A 85 -3.85 5.66 -1.32
CA GLY A 85 -2.60 6.41 -1.35
C GLY A 85 -2.67 7.61 -2.30
N VAL A 86 -2.43 8.81 -1.78
CA VAL A 86 -2.57 10.10 -2.49
C VAL A 86 -1.39 11.04 -2.21
N ALA A 87 -1.26 12.12 -2.98
CA ALA A 87 -0.39 13.25 -2.68
C ALA A 87 -1.23 14.41 -2.12
N GLU A 88 -0.93 14.87 -0.90
CA GLU A 88 -1.66 15.96 -0.26
C GLU A 88 -0.87 17.27 -0.35
N PRO A 89 -1.45 18.38 -0.87
CA PRO A 89 -0.81 19.69 -0.84
C PRO A 89 -0.60 20.22 0.57
N SER A 90 0.60 20.72 0.87
CA SER A 90 0.88 21.44 2.11
C SER A 90 0.41 22.89 2.02
N GLN A 91 -0.11 23.41 3.12
CA GLN A 91 -0.45 24.84 3.28
C GLN A 91 0.81 25.74 3.43
N ASP A 92 1.94 25.15 3.81
CA ASP A 92 3.20 25.87 3.97
C ASP A 92 3.81 26.22 2.61
N PRO A 93 4.18 27.50 2.36
CA PRO A 93 4.80 27.91 1.11
C PRO A 93 6.23 27.35 0.89
N GLN A 94 6.88 26.83 1.93
CA GLN A 94 8.21 26.22 1.83
C GLN A 94 8.15 24.92 1.03
N LEU A 95 9.19 24.64 0.27
CA LEU A 95 9.35 23.38 -0.48
C LEU A 95 9.99 22.28 0.39
N PRO A 96 9.64 21.01 0.15
CA PRO A 96 8.60 20.49 -0.75
C PRO A 96 7.18 20.79 -0.23
N ARG A 97 6.22 20.90 -1.17
CA ARG A 97 4.83 21.33 -0.86
C ARG A 97 3.83 20.20 -0.75
N LEU A 98 4.27 18.97 -0.75
CA LEU A 98 3.38 17.80 -0.74
C LEU A 98 3.68 16.90 0.46
N PHE A 99 2.66 16.12 0.85
CA PHE A 99 2.80 14.95 1.72
C PHE A 99 2.46 13.70 0.92
N ASN A 100 3.19 12.61 1.15
CA ASN A 100 2.77 11.26 0.81
C ASN A 100 1.74 10.85 1.87
N ALA A 101 0.51 10.62 1.48
CA ALA A 101 -0.63 10.56 2.38
C ALA A 101 -1.61 9.44 2.05
N LEU A 102 -2.49 9.15 3.01
CA LEU A 102 -3.65 8.28 2.83
C LEU A 102 -4.92 9.09 2.94
N ALA A 103 -5.81 8.94 1.98
CA ALA A 103 -7.17 9.44 2.02
C ALA A 103 -8.15 8.31 2.37
N LEU A 104 -9.04 8.56 3.32
CA LEU A 104 -10.23 7.75 3.54
C LEU A 104 -11.34 8.28 2.64
N ILE A 105 -11.93 7.40 1.85
CA ILE A 105 -13.08 7.71 1.00
C ILE A 105 -14.24 6.83 1.43
N ASN A 106 -15.42 7.42 1.53
CA ASN A 106 -16.69 6.72 1.77
C ASN A 106 -17.77 7.27 0.83
N SER A 107 -19.02 6.88 1.04
CA SER A 107 -20.15 7.28 0.21
C SER A 107 -20.59 8.75 0.37
N SER A 108 -20.02 9.49 1.32
CA SER A 108 -20.39 10.89 1.59
C SER A 108 -19.29 11.87 1.21
N ASP A 109 -18.02 11.54 1.47
CA ASP A 109 -16.89 12.45 1.29
C ASP A 109 -15.57 11.69 1.28
N TRP A 110 -14.45 12.43 1.10
CA TRP A 110 -13.10 11.96 1.31
C TRP A 110 -12.31 12.94 2.17
N GLN A 111 -11.35 12.41 2.95
CA GLN A 111 -10.45 13.21 3.77
C GLN A 111 -9.09 12.56 3.91
N VAL A 112 -8.03 13.35 4.04
CA VAL A 112 -6.71 12.85 4.39
C VAL A 112 -6.68 12.47 5.86
N VAL A 113 -6.21 11.23 6.13
CA VAL A 113 -6.21 10.64 7.49
C VAL A 113 -4.82 10.26 7.99
N ALA A 114 -3.82 10.20 7.11
CA ALA A 114 -2.43 9.90 7.50
C ALA A 114 -1.45 10.55 6.55
N ARG A 115 -0.24 10.87 7.06
CA ARG A 115 0.91 11.37 6.31
C ARG A 115 2.14 10.56 6.67
N LYS A 116 2.91 10.16 5.66
CA LYS A 116 4.17 9.43 5.83
C LYS A 116 5.17 10.24 6.64
N GLN A 117 5.79 9.62 7.64
CA GLN A 117 6.74 10.28 8.54
C GLN A 117 8.20 10.05 8.13
N LEU A 118 8.52 8.83 7.67
CA LEU A 118 9.87 8.47 7.25
C LEU A 118 9.98 8.47 5.72
N LEU A 119 10.76 9.41 5.19
CA LEU A 119 10.94 9.62 3.76
C LEU A 119 12.29 9.07 3.31
N PRO A 120 12.34 7.93 2.58
CA PRO A 120 13.58 7.34 2.11
C PRO A 120 14.26 8.22 1.04
N THR A 121 15.60 8.31 1.13
CA THR A 121 16.47 9.02 0.18
C THR A 121 17.72 8.22 -0.13
N TYR A 122 17.63 6.90 -0.05
CA TYR A 122 18.71 5.97 -0.31
C TYR A 122 18.32 5.05 -1.49
N ASP A 123 19.32 4.46 -2.14
CA ASP A 123 19.16 3.56 -3.28
C ASP A 123 18.32 4.23 -4.40
N VAL A 124 17.16 3.72 -4.71
CA VAL A 124 16.26 4.21 -5.77
C VAL A 124 15.30 5.30 -5.30
N PHE A 125 15.30 5.63 -4.01
CA PHE A 125 14.35 6.55 -3.41
C PHE A 125 14.90 7.98 -3.34
N ASP A 126 14.04 8.97 -3.64
CA ASP A 126 14.32 10.39 -3.49
C ASP A 126 13.06 11.15 -3.00
N GLU A 127 12.41 10.61 -1.94
CA GLU A 127 11.13 11.14 -1.50
C GLU A 127 11.21 12.54 -0.90
N LYS A 128 12.30 12.89 -0.21
CA LYS A 128 12.47 14.25 0.37
C LYS A 128 12.53 15.37 -0.67
N ARG A 129 12.77 15.04 -1.94
CA ARG A 129 12.68 16.00 -3.04
C ARG A 129 11.25 16.49 -3.27
N TYR A 130 10.27 15.61 -3.01
CA TYR A 130 8.87 15.85 -3.36
C TYR A 130 7.98 16.02 -2.15
N PHE A 131 8.29 15.32 -1.05
CA PHE A 131 7.43 15.23 0.10
C PHE A 131 8.06 15.80 1.37
N ARG A 132 7.20 16.29 2.24
CA ARG A 132 7.51 16.63 3.63
C ARG A 132 7.11 15.48 4.55
N PRO A 133 7.84 15.25 5.65
CA PRO A 133 7.44 14.27 6.65
C PRO A 133 6.17 14.70 7.38
N GLY A 134 5.29 13.74 7.68
CA GLY A 134 4.23 13.90 8.66
C GLY A 134 4.82 14.05 10.06
N GLU A 135 4.12 14.80 10.94
CA GLU A 135 4.65 15.17 12.27
C GLU A 135 4.02 14.35 13.40
N THR A 136 2.85 13.76 13.17
CA THR A 136 2.05 13.09 14.20
C THR A 136 1.71 11.66 13.82
N PRO A 137 1.61 10.73 14.80
CA PRO A 137 1.09 9.40 14.53
C PRO A 137 -0.36 9.51 14.05
N ALA A 138 -0.73 8.69 13.09
CA ALA A 138 -2.06 8.67 12.50
C ALA A 138 -2.89 7.55 13.12
N VAL A 139 -4.01 7.91 13.75
CA VAL A 139 -5.02 6.97 14.24
C VAL A 139 -6.35 7.33 13.62
N LEU A 140 -6.95 6.38 12.92
CA LEU A 140 -8.26 6.50 12.31
C LEU A 140 -9.29 5.80 13.20
N GLU A 141 -10.25 6.57 13.69
CA GLU A 141 -11.39 6.04 14.42
C GLU A 141 -12.56 5.84 13.45
N LEU A 142 -13.03 4.62 13.34
CA LEU A 142 -14.16 4.24 12.50
C LEU A 142 -15.20 3.48 13.31
N GLU A 143 -16.46 3.80 13.11
CA GLU A 143 -17.57 2.98 13.57
C GLU A 143 -18.08 2.14 12.39
N LEU A 144 -17.88 0.83 12.47
CA LEU A 144 -18.30 -0.10 11.43
C LEU A 144 -19.23 -1.15 12.03
N LYS A 145 -20.46 -1.24 11.48
CA LYS A 145 -21.51 -2.15 11.99
C LYS A 145 -21.78 -2.03 13.50
N GLY A 146 -21.78 -0.79 14.01
CA GLY A 146 -22.02 -0.50 15.43
C GLY A 146 -20.87 -0.88 16.37
N GLN A 147 -19.68 -1.14 15.83
CA GLN A 147 -18.47 -1.42 16.59
C GLN A 147 -17.43 -0.32 16.33
N PRO A 148 -16.90 0.35 17.37
CA PRO A 148 -15.80 1.30 17.20
C PRO A 148 -14.48 0.56 16.96
N TRP A 149 -13.67 1.08 16.03
CA TRP A 149 -12.35 0.57 15.71
C TRP A 149 -11.34 1.72 15.73
N ARG A 150 -10.18 1.47 16.30
CA ARG A 150 -9.03 2.39 16.31
C ARG A 150 -7.90 1.81 15.47
N LEU A 151 -7.71 2.35 14.28
CA LEU A 151 -6.76 1.85 13.29
C LEU A 151 -5.50 2.72 13.30
N GLY A 152 -4.35 2.18 13.66
CA GLY A 152 -3.06 2.82 13.46
C GLY A 152 -2.70 2.78 11.97
N LEU A 153 -2.26 3.92 11.42
CA LEU A 153 -1.91 4.03 10.01
C LEU A 153 -0.43 4.36 9.86
N THR A 154 0.25 3.59 9.02
CA THR A 154 1.65 3.80 8.62
C THR A 154 1.79 3.64 7.11
N ILE A 155 2.79 4.30 6.52
CA ILE A 155 3.02 4.26 5.08
C ILE A 155 4.44 3.75 4.85
N CYS A 156 4.54 2.54 4.27
CA CYS A 156 5.78 1.92 3.79
C CYS A 156 6.94 2.00 4.80
N GLU A 157 7.86 2.96 4.62
CA GLU A 157 9.06 3.15 5.44
C GLU A 157 8.78 3.37 6.93
N ASP A 158 7.58 3.84 7.28
CA ASP A 158 7.19 4.07 8.68
C ASP A 158 7.21 2.79 9.53
N LEU A 159 7.15 1.61 8.90
CA LEU A 159 7.29 0.31 9.54
C LEU A 159 8.77 -0.11 9.70
N TRP A 160 9.71 0.53 8.96
CA TRP A 160 11.10 0.15 8.90
C TRP A 160 11.93 0.81 10.01
N VAL A 161 11.61 0.49 11.27
CA VAL A 161 12.21 1.11 12.46
C VAL A 161 13.13 0.18 13.26
N GLU A 162 13.22 -1.10 12.88
CA GLU A 162 14.01 -2.11 13.58
C GLU A 162 15.43 -2.24 12.96
N GLU A 163 16.34 -1.33 13.33
CA GLU A 163 17.70 -1.28 12.81
C GLU A 163 18.44 -2.63 12.95
N ALA A 164 18.21 -3.36 14.03
CA ALA A 164 18.82 -4.66 14.25
C ALA A 164 18.44 -5.73 13.20
N LEU A 165 17.28 -5.58 12.55
CA LEU A 165 16.84 -6.50 11.49
C LEU A 165 17.31 -6.09 10.10
N GLN A 166 17.38 -4.80 9.83
CA GLN A 166 17.60 -4.26 8.48
C GLN A 166 19.02 -3.70 8.26
N GLY A 167 19.81 -3.59 9.33
CA GLY A 167 21.18 -3.09 9.29
C GLY A 167 21.32 -1.56 9.20
N HIS A 168 20.25 -0.85 8.95
CA HIS A 168 20.18 0.62 8.91
C HIS A 168 18.79 1.11 9.31
N ARG A 169 18.69 2.38 9.68
CA ARG A 169 17.42 3.07 9.93
C ARG A 169 17.52 4.50 9.45
N ILE A 170 16.43 5.02 8.86
CA ILE A 170 16.34 6.44 8.56
C ILE A 170 16.25 7.23 9.87
N SER A 171 17.05 8.28 9.98
CA SER A 171 16.97 9.21 11.11
C SER A 171 15.62 9.91 11.14
N GLY A 172 14.95 9.88 12.28
CA GLY A 172 13.63 10.46 12.48
C GLY A 172 12.87 9.83 13.63
N PRO A 173 11.55 10.09 13.75
CA PRO A 173 10.70 9.50 14.77
C PRO A 173 10.65 7.97 14.64
N ASP A 174 10.08 7.30 15.62
CA ASP A 174 9.64 5.91 15.53
C ASP A 174 8.10 5.91 15.43
N PRO A 175 7.53 5.81 14.20
CA PRO A 175 6.08 5.86 14.01
C PRO A 175 5.35 4.71 14.71
N VAL A 176 5.99 3.54 14.82
CA VAL A 176 5.43 2.38 15.54
C VAL A 176 5.39 2.65 17.04
N ALA A 177 6.49 3.17 17.63
CA ALA A 177 6.51 3.53 19.04
C ALA A 177 5.52 4.64 19.39
N ALA A 178 5.31 5.59 18.50
CA ALA A 178 4.35 6.69 18.69
C ALA A 178 2.88 6.21 18.75
N LEU A 179 2.58 5.02 18.23
CA LEU A 179 1.25 4.40 18.30
C LEU A 179 1.01 3.62 19.60
N LEU A 180 2.04 3.30 20.40
CA LEU A 180 1.88 2.56 21.66
C LEU A 180 0.85 3.19 22.62
N PRO A 181 0.88 4.51 22.91
CA PRO A 181 -0.08 5.12 23.83
C PRO A 181 -1.47 5.31 23.24
N GLN A 182 -1.66 4.96 21.97
CA GLN A 182 -2.90 5.21 21.23
C GLN A 182 -3.94 4.09 21.38
N ASN A 183 -3.57 2.94 21.97
CA ASN A 183 -4.45 1.78 22.15
C ASN A 183 -5.19 1.40 20.86
N ILE A 184 -4.45 1.16 19.79
CA ILE A 184 -5.01 0.79 18.50
C ILE A 184 -5.41 -0.68 18.50
N ASP A 185 -6.48 -1.01 17.75
CA ASP A 185 -6.95 -2.39 17.55
C ASP A 185 -6.19 -3.12 16.44
N LEU A 186 -5.76 -2.38 15.41
CA LEU A 186 -5.04 -2.89 14.24
C LEU A 186 -4.01 -1.87 13.75
N LEU A 187 -2.87 -2.34 13.25
CA LEU A 187 -1.93 -1.52 12.46
C LEU A 187 -2.10 -1.81 10.97
N LEU A 188 -2.36 -0.79 10.18
CA LEU A 188 -2.41 -0.84 8.72
C LEU A 188 -1.16 -0.20 8.15
N ASN A 189 -0.37 -0.96 7.39
CA ASN A 189 0.79 -0.44 6.65
C ASN A 189 0.54 -0.56 5.15
N LEU A 190 0.41 0.59 4.47
CA LEU A 190 0.16 0.66 3.04
C LEU A 190 1.44 1.04 2.31
N SER A 191 1.91 0.18 1.40
CA SER A 191 3.29 0.20 0.89
C SER A 191 3.39 0.16 -0.62
N ALA A 192 4.50 0.74 -1.12
CA ALA A 192 5.07 0.49 -2.43
C ALA A 192 6.55 0.11 -2.25
N SER A 193 6.76 -1.07 -1.65
CA SER A 193 8.09 -1.60 -1.33
C SER A 193 8.62 -2.43 -2.51
N PRO A 194 9.71 -2.02 -3.19
CA PRO A 194 10.25 -2.72 -4.34
C PRO A 194 10.78 -4.11 -3.97
N PHE A 195 10.75 -4.99 -4.95
CA PHE A 195 11.34 -6.32 -4.86
C PHE A 195 12.86 -6.24 -4.69
N SER A 196 13.38 -7.01 -3.74
CA SER A 196 14.76 -7.48 -3.74
C SER A 196 14.80 -8.87 -3.11
N GLN A 197 15.85 -9.63 -3.37
CA GLN A 197 16.00 -10.97 -2.78
C GLN A 197 15.94 -10.88 -1.24
N CYS A 198 15.22 -11.79 -0.62
CA CYS A 198 14.98 -11.87 0.84
C CYS A 198 14.14 -10.73 1.46
N LYS A 199 13.72 -9.72 0.70
CA LYS A 199 12.99 -8.56 1.26
C LYS A 199 11.59 -8.92 1.76
N GLU A 200 10.94 -9.91 1.17
CA GLU A 200 9.66 -10.43 1.65
C GLU A 200 9.78 -10.97 3.08
N ALA A 201 10.79 -11.79 3.35
CA ALA A 201 11.04 -12.30 4.70
C ALA A 201 11.34 -11.17 5.72
N LEU A 202 12.05 -10.14 5.29
CA LEU A 202 12.32 -8.97 6.13
C LEU A 202 11.05 -8.18 6.43
N ARG A 203 10.15 -7.97 5.45
CA ARG A 203 8.83 -7.33 5.67
C ARG A 203 8.01 -8.10 6.70
N HIS A 204 7.99 -9.45 6.63
CA HIS A 204 7.32 -10.28 7.63
C HIS A 204 7.93 -10.10 9.02
N GLN A 205 9.25 -10.10 9.15
CA GLN A 205 9.92 -9.91 10.44
C GLN A 205 9.61 -8.53 11.04
N LEU A 206 9.59 -7.48 10.24
CA LEU A 206 9.23 -6.13 10.70
C LEU A 206 7.78 -6.06 11.17
N ALA A 207 6.85 -6.67 10.43
CA ALA A 207 5.44 -6.73 10.84
C ALA A 207 5.25 -7.55 12.11
N VAL A 208 5.93 -8.69 12.26
CA VAL A 208 5.95 -9.49 13.50
C VAL A 208 6.44 -8.66 14.69
N ARG A 209 7.53 -7.91 14.51
CA ARG A 209 8.03 -7.01 15.56
C ARG A 209 7.03 -5.91 15.92
N ALA A 210 6.41 -5.30 14.92
CA ALA A 210 5.38 -4.29 15.16
C ALA A 210 4.15 -4.88 15.90
N ALA A 211 3.68 -6.07 15.50
CA ALA A 211 2.58 -6.76 16.18
C ALA A 211 2.91 -7.06 17.64
N GLN A 212 4.12 -7.54 17.91
CA GLN A 212 4.61 -7.79 19.28
C GLN A 212 4.71 -6.51 20.12
N ARG A 213 5.16 -5.39 19.53
CA ARG A 213 5.30 -4.10 20.23
C ARG A 213 3.96 -3.46 20.53
N LEU A 214 3.00 -3.53 19.58
CA LEU A 214 1.70 -2.87 19.67
C LEU A 214 0.61 -3.77 20.27
N HIS A 215 0.89 -5.06 20.42
CA HIS A 215 -0.08 -6.08 20.89
C HIS A 215 -1.37 -6.11 20.04
N CYS A 216 -1.24 -5.93 18.73
CA CYS A 216 -2.36 -5.97 17.80
C CYS A 216 -1.93 -6.55 16.44
N PRO A 217 -2.89 -7.04 15.62
CA PRO A 217 -2.59 -7.50 14.27
C PRO A 217 -2.00 -6.40 13.39
N VAL A 218 -1.16 -6.79 12.41
CA VAL A 218 -0.56 -5.92 11.41
C VAL A 218 -0.98 -6.37 10.02
N ILE A 219 -1.59 -5.47 9.27
CA ILE A 219 -1.97 -5.67 7.88
C ILE A 219 -0.97 -4.92 6.99
N TYR A 220 -0.30 -5.63 6.09
CA TYR A 220 0.66 -5.09 5.16
C TYR A 220 0.12 -5.22 3.73
N VAL A 221 -0.20 -4.10 3.09
CA VAL A 221 -0.64 -4.07 1.69
C VAL A 221 0.45 -3.47 0.83
N ASN A 222 0.91 -4.21 -0.17
CA ASN A 222 2.00 -3.79 -1.05
C ASN A 222 1.55 -3.67 -2.50
N GLN A 223 2.12 -2.69 -3.20
CA GLN A 223 1.98 -2.54 -4.66
C GLN A 223 2.55 -3.77 -5.37
N VAL A 224 1.98 -4.13 -6.51
CA VAL A 224 2.55 -5.09 -7.47
C VAL A 224 2.78 -4.41 -8.82
N GLY A 225 3.70 -4.93 -9.61
CA GLY A 225 3.93 -4.47 -11.00
C GLY A 225 5.33 -3.92 -11.26
N GLY A 226 5.66 -3.76 -12.53
CA GLY A 226 6.88 -3.12 -13.02
C GLY A 226 6.64 -1.65 -13.38
N ASN A 227 7.49 -0.74 -12.91
CA ASN A 227 7.50 0.67 -13.28
C ASN A 227 8.95 1.13 -13.43
N ASP A 228 9.35 1.50 -14.63
CA ASP A 228 10.74 1.84 -15.01
C ASP A 228 11.72 0.72 -14.58
N GLU A 229 12.72 1.06 -13.77
CA GLU A 229 13.72 0.13 -13.23
C GLU A 229 13.25 -0.63 -11.99
N LEU A 230 12.04 -0.39 -11.50
CA LEU A 230 11.52 -1.00 -10.27
C LEU A 230 10.51 -2.09 -10.57
N VAL A 231 10.59 -3.16 -9.80
CA VAL A 231 9.56 -4.20 -9.75
C VAL A 231 9.01 -4.26 -8.32
N PHE A 232 7.71 -4.29 -8.19
CA PHE A 232 6.99 -4.49 -6.94
C PHE A 232 6.37 -5.87 -6.96
N ASP A 233 6.72 -6.68 -5.99
CA ASP A 233 6.30 -8.08 -5.93
C ASP A 233 4.94 -8.31 -5.27
N GLY A 234 4.32 -7.27 -4.70
CA GLY A 234 3.10 -7.44 -3.93
C GLY A 234 3.35 -8.26 -2.68
N ALA A 235 2.91 -9.52 -2.66
CA ALA A 235 3.03 -10.41 -1.51
C ALA A 235 2.49 -9.76 -0.22
N SER A 236 1.33 -9.11 -0.32
CA SER A 236 0.62 -8.51 0.81
C SER A 236 0.21 -9.58 1.83
N PHE A 237 0.17 -9.23 3.11
CA PHE A 237 -0.07 -10.23 4.16
C PHE A 237 -0.71 -9.63 5.41
N VAL A 238 -1.12 -10.52 6.32
CA VAL A 238 -1.57 -10.18 7.67
C VAL A 238 -0.80 -11.02 8.67
N VAL A 239 -0.27 -10.35 9.69
CA VAL A 239 0.24 -10.97 10.93
C VAL A 239 -0.81 -10.74 12.01
N ASP A 240 -1.23 -11.80 12.69
CA ASP A 240 -2.25 -11.75 13.72
C ASP A 240 -1.72 -11.22 15.08
N GLU A 241 -2.57 -11.16 16.07
CA GLU A 241 -2.24 -10.73 17.44
C GLU A 241 -1.20 -11.63 18.15
N ARG A 242 -1.04 -12.87 17.66
CA ARG A 242 -0.03 -13.82 18.16
C ARG A 242 1.30 -13.69 17.46
N ALA A 243 1.40 -12.72 16.54
CA ALA A 243 2.54 -12.52 15.65
C ALA A 243 2.77 -13.71 14.68
N GLU A 244 1.69 -14.40 14.29
CA GLU A 244 1.69 -15.48 13.31
C GLU A 244 1.11 -14.99 11.98
N LEU A 245 1.54 -15.61 10.87
CA LEU A 245 1.02 -15.28 9.55
C LEU A 245 -0.43 -15.80 9.40
N ALA A 246 -1.40 -14.90 9.31
CA ALA A 246 -2.82 -15.22 9.21
C ALA A 246 -3.35 -15.21 7.77
N LEU A 247 -2.74 -14.41 6.88
CA LEU A 247 -3.10 -14.31 5.47
C LEU A 247 -1.85 -13.96 4.67
N GLN A 248 -1.67 -14.58 3.50
CA GLN A 248 -0.65 -14.25 2.52
C GLN A 248 -1.27 -14.18 1.12
N LEU A 249 -1.04 -13.10 0.39
CA LEU A 249 -1.40 -12.98 -1.02
C LEU A 249 -0.25 -13.46 -1.91
N PRO A 250 -0.56 -13.91 -3.13
CA PRO A 250 0.48 -14.36 -4.06
C PRO A 250 1.40 -13.22 -4.50
N SER A 251 2.67 -13.53 -4.79
CA SER A 251 3.63 -12.58 -5.34
C SER A 251 3.49 -12.41 -6.86
N CYS A 252 3.93 -11.27 -7.38
CA CYS A 252 4.05 -10.93 -8.80
C CYS A 252 2.73 -10.97 -9.60
N CYS A 253 1.59 -10.82 -8.96
CA CYS A 253 0.29 -10.68 -9.61
C CYS A 253 -0.67 -9.83 -8.78
N GLU A 254 -1.66 -9.22 -9.43
CA GLU A 254 -2.76 -8.57 -8.74
C GLU A 254 -3.58 -9.58 -7.96
N ALA A 255 -4.02 -9.20 -6.78
CA ALA A 255 -4.82 -10.05 -5.92
C ALA A 255 -5.72 -9.22 -5.00
N LEU A 256 -6.83 -9.81 -4.58
CA LEU A 256 -7.71 -9.27 -3.56
C LEU A 256 -8.12 -10.41 -2.63
N ALA A 257 -7.94 -10.19 -1.34
CA ALA A 257 -8.43 -11.11 -0.31
C ALA A 257 -9.07 -10.33 0.83
N VAL A 258 -10.04 -10.95 1.50
CA VAL A 258 -10.71 -10.38 2.67
C VAL A 258 -10.26 -11.12 3.92
N TRP A 259 -9.85 -10.37 4.93
CA TRP A 259 -9.49 -10.87 6.24
C TRP A 259 -10.45 -10.31 7.31
N ASP A 260 -10.78 -11.14 8.28
CA ASP A 260 -11.65 -10.81 9.41
C ASP A 260 -10.91 -11.12 10.73
N PRO A 261 -10.59 -10.10 11.55
CA PRO A 261 -9.87 -10.30 12.81
C PRO A 261 -10.62 -11.17 13.81
N THR A 262 -11.94 -11.32 13.65
CA THR A 262 -12.77 -12.12 14.55
C THR A 262 -12.96 -13.56 14.08
N ALA A 263 -12.57 -13.89 12.85
CA ALA A 263 -12.68 -15.22 12.29
C ALA A 263 -11.45 -16.06 12.60
N THR A 264 -11.66 -17.35 12.87
CA THR A 264 -10.54 -18.29 12.98
C THR A 264 -9.84 -18.42 11.62
N PRO A 265 -8.51 -18.17 11.55
CA PRO A 265 -7.77 -18.32 10.30
C PRO A 265 -7.94 -19.73 9.73
N THR A 266 -8.23 -19.84 8.45
CA THR A 266 -8.20 -21.15 7.78
C THR A 266 -6.76 -21.42 7.31
N ALA A 267 -6.31 -22.66 7.45
CA ALA A 267 -4.96 -23.09 7.03
C ALA A 267 -4.66 -22.75 5.55
N ALA A 268 -5.69 -22.64 4.71
CA ALA A 268 -5.55 -22.25 3.30
C ALA A 268 -5.19 -20.76 3.11
N GLN A 269 -5.58 -19.88 4.02
CA GLN A 269 -5.29 -18.43 3.93
C GLN A 269 -3.84 -18.10 4.32
N ALA A 270 -3.25 -18.89 5.23
CA ALA A 270 -1.87 -18.72 5.67
C ALA A 270 -0.83 -19.47 4.80
N ASN A 271 -1.27 -20.42 3.95
CA ASN A 271 -0.41 -21.31 3.18
C ASN A 271 -0.40 -21.02 1.67
N VAL A 272 -0.18 -19.77 1.27
CA VAL A 272 0.31 -19.56 -0.10
C VAL A 272 1.78 -19.98 -0.11
N ALA A 273 2.08 -21.12 -0.75
CA ALA A 273 3.45 -21.62 -0.85
C ALA A 273 4.32 -20.54 -1.51
N ASN A 274 5.25 -19.98 -0.75
CA ASN A 274 6.24 -19.06 -1.30
C ASN A 274 7.12 -19.84 -2.30
N PRO A 275 7.23 -19.37 -3.54
CA PRO A 275 8.10 -19.99 -4.52
C PRO A 275 9.55 -19.93 -4.04
N GLN A 276 10.39 -20.87 -4.50
CA GLN A 276 11.83 -20.85 -4.23
C GLN A 276 12.43 -19.48 -4.67
N PRO A 277 13.52 -19.00 -4.03
CA PRO A 277 14.12 -17.69 -4.33
C PRO A 277 14.43 -17.46 -5.83
N GLN A 278 14.89 -18.50 -6.53
CA GLN A 278 15.16 -18.43 -7.97
C GLN A 278 13.88 -18.24 -8.78
N GLU A 279 12.79 -18.88 -8.39
CA GLU A 279 11.49 -18.72 -9.05
C GLU A 279 10.88 -17.36 -8.74
N GLN A 280 11.04 -16.84 -7.52
CA GLN A 280 10.62 -15.46 -7.17
C GLN A 280 11.35 -14.45 -8.06
N LEU A 281 12.67 -14.59 -8.20
CA LEU A 281 13.46 -13.74 -9.08
C LEU A 281 12.98 -13.84 -10.55
N PHE A 282 12.77 -15.04 -11.05
CA PHE A 282 12.26 -15.26 -12.41
C PHE A 282 10.90 -14.60 -12.61
N ARG A 283 9.96 -14.79 -11.68
CA ARG A 283 8.62 -14.16 -11.74
C ARG A 283 8.70 -12.63 -11.71
N ALA A 284 9.58 -12.08 -10.88
CA ALA A 284 9.80 -10.63 -10.81
C ALA A 284 10.37 -10.08 -12.13
N LEU A 285 11.34 -10.75 -12.74
CA LEU A 285 11.90 -10.36 -14.05
C LEU A 285 10.85 -10.43 -15.16
N VAL A 286 10.06 -11.49 -15.20
CA VAL A 286 8.95 -11.64 -16.17
C VAL A 286 7.91 -10.54 -15.98
N LEU A 287 7.54 -10.22 -14.72
CA LEU A 287 6.61 -9.14 -14.39
C LEU A 287 7.14 -7.79 -14.89
N GLY A 288 8.42 -7.49 -14.62
CA GLY A 288 9.05 -6.24 -15.05
C GLY A 288 9.01 -6.06 -16.57
N VAL A 289 9.43 -7.07 -17.33
CA VAL A 289 9.40 -7.03 -18.80
C VAL A 289 7.98 -6.92 -19.35
N ARG A 290 7.06 -7.73 -18.84
CA ARG A 290 5.65 -7.72 -19.28
C ARG A 290 5.00 -6.36 -19.04
N ASP A 291 5.18 -5.81 -17.84
CA ASP A 291 4.55 -4.55 -17.45
C ASP A 291 5.17 -3.36 -18.19
N TYR A 292 6.50 -3.36 -18.37
CA TYR A 292 7.14 -2.36 -19.21
C TYR A 292 6.58 -2.36 -20.63
N ALA A 293 6.51 -3.52 -21.28
CA ALA A 293 5.94 -3.64 -22.60
C ALA A 293 4.47 -3.17 -22.67
N SER A 294 3.63 -3.67 -21.74
CA SER A 294 2.20 -3.37 -21.71
C SER A 294 1.93 -1.89 -21.39
N LYS A 295 2.56 -1.34 -20.34
CA LYS A 295 2.36 0.05 -19.90
C LYS A 295 2.90 1.08 -20.90
N CYS A 296 3.92 0.71 -21.68
CA CYS A 296 4.46 1.53 -22.78
C CYS A 296 3.76 1.30 -24.14
N GLY A 297 2.76 0.42 -24.21
CA GLY A 297 1.99 0.16 -25.42
C GLY A 297 2.69 -0.71 -26.45
N PHE A 298 3.75 -1.44 -26.08
CA PHE A 298 4.42 -2.38 -26.98
C PHE A 298 3.61 -3.65 -27.14
N SER A 299 3.32 -4.04 -28.38
CA SER A 299 2.61 -5.27 -28.73
C SER A 299 3.52 -6.38 -29.27
N HIS A 300 4.78 -6.05 -29.59
CA HIS A 300 5.76 -6.97 -30.18
C HIS A 300 7.09 -6.87 -29.46
N ALA A 301 7.81 -7.97 -29.37
CA ALA A 301 9.18 -8.03 -28.90
C ALA A 301 10.07 -8.75 -29.92
N LEU A 302 11.30 -8.29 -30.08
CA LEU A 302 12.32 -8.93 -30.91
C LEU A 302 13.44 -9.44 -30.01
N LEU A 303 13.86 -10.67 -30.21
CA LEU A 303 14.96 -11.30 -29.50
C LEU A 303 16.05 -11.73 -30.47
N GLY A 304 17.25 -11.24 -30.27
CA GLY A 304 18.44 -11.78 -30.93
C GLY A 304 18.98 -12.96 -30.15
N LEU A 305 18.84 -14.18 -30.68
CA LEU A 305 19.43 -15.38 -30.10
C LEU A 305 20.84 -15.57 -30.66
N SER A 306 21.86 -15.47 -29.78
CA SER A 306 23.20 -15.89 -30.16
C SER A 306 23.27 -17.41 -30.14
N GLY A 307 23.68 -18.02 -31.28
CA GLY A 307 23.85 -19.46 -31.40
C GLY A 307 25.20 -19.91 -30.82
N GLY A 308 25.39 -19.83 -29.50
CA GLY A 308 26.54 -20.39 -28.83
C GLY A 308 26.28 -21.79 -28.33
#